data_65005f045db6e9c855c25b4fc2869349
#
_entry.id   65005f045db6e9c855c25b4fc2869349
#
_cell.length_a   1.000
_cell.length_b   1.000
_cell.length_c   1.000
_cell.angle_alpha   90.00
_cell.angle_beta   90.00
_cell.angle_gamma   90.00
#
_symmetry.space_group_name_H-M   'P 1'
#
loop_
_entity.id
_entity.type
_entity.pdbx_description
1 polymer ?
#
loop_
_entity_poly.entity_id
_entity_poly.type
_entity_poly.pdbx_seq_one_letter_code
_entity_poly.pdbx_strand_id
1 'polypeptide(L)'
;MRDFPKKNISKTNMPGGKLTPISFLVSHATVFQLALLIFVLDQFTKYVVRESLPYRYSFPDQGFFRFTHTHNTGSAFGILQGQNFPLIFVAIIGIMVLLIIYSTHPKPNKWLSVSIGLQIGGAIGNLCDRLHQGWVTDFLDVGPWPVFNIADSSIVVGLILLCWLFMRASPNLIEEKTPPDQHDEDIFRSAQQCTMCDTDMIVTAESSICNECRSQGEW
;
A
#
# COMPACT_ATOMS: atom_id res chain seq x y z
N MET A 1 56.43 18.05 20.52
CA MET A 1 55.66 17.51 19.40
C MET A 1 55.02 16.22 19.88
N ARG A 2 53.72 16.22 20.12
CA ARG A 2 52.96 15.02 20.54
C ARG A 2 52.11 14.60 19.36
N ASP A 3 52.42 13.42 18.83
CA ASP A 3 51.64 12.83 17.71
C ASP A 3 50.27 12.38 18.21
N PHE A 4 49.21 12.93 17.61
CA PHE A 4 47.84 12.47 17.84
C PHE A 4 47.54 11.27 16.89
N PRO A 5 47.01 10.18 17.43
CA PRO A 5 46.64 9.04 16.58
C PRO A 5 45.46 9.41 15.69
N LYS A 6 45.63 9.23 14.37
CA LYS A 6 44.56 9.36 13.38
C LYS A 6 43.51 8.28 13.63
N LYS A 7 42.34 8.70 14.10
CA LYS A 7 41.16 7.85 14.27
C LYS A 7 40.67 7.38 12.88
N ASN A 8 40.88 6.11 12.63
CA ASN A 8 40.36 5.45 11.42
C ASN A 8 38.82 5.46 11.50
N ILE A 9 38.16 6.34 10.74
CA ILE A 9 36.71 6.34 10.58
C ILE A 9 36.39 5.14 9.67
N SER A 10 36.01 4.04 10.28
CA SER A 10 35.46 2.90 9.57
C SER A 10 34.17 3.38 8.87
N LYS A 11 34.17 3.32 7.53
CA LYS A 11 32.97 3.52 6.73
C LYS A 11 31.94 2.48 7.14
N THR A 12 30.97 2.88 7.95
CA THR A 12 29.78 2.07 8.20
C THR A 12 29.10 1.87 6.86
N ASN A 13 29.18 0.65 6.36
CA ASN A 13 28.42 0.19 5.19
C ASN A 13 26.93 0.31 5.52
N MET A 14 26.30 1.38 5.08
CA MET A 14 24.83 1.42 5.00
C MET A 14 24.38 0.31 4.05
N PRO A 15 23.44 -0.54 4.44
CA PRO A 15 22.87 -1.54 3.54
C PRO A 15 21.90 -0.86 2.56
N GLY A 16 22.43 -0.08 1.65
CA GLY A 16 21.75 0.33 0.43
C GLY A 16 21.66 -0.87 -0.49
N GLY A 17 20.80 -1.83 -0.14
CA GLY A 17 20.55 -2.99 -0.99
C GLY A 17 20.01 -2.53 -2.33
N LYS A 18 20.89 -2.41 -3.34
CA LYS A 18 20.50 -2.26 -4.74
C LYS A 18 19.59 -3.44 -5.07
N LEU A 19 18.33 -3.17 -5.40
CA LEU A 19 17.45 -4.19 -5.94
C LEU A 19 18.17 -4.84 -7.10
N THR A 20 18.39 -6.14 -7.03
CA THR A 20 18.89 -6.86 -8.17
C THR A 20 17.86 -6.73 -9.30
N PRO A 21 18.26 -6.53 -10.56
CA PRO A 21 17.34 -6.41 -11.69
C PRO A 21 16.34 -7.57 -11.76
N ILE A 22 16.73 -8.73 -11.23
CA ILE A 22 15.88 -9.93 -11.13
C ILE A 22 14.71 -9.73 -10.17
N SER A 23 14.89 -9.12 -8.99
CA SER A 23 13.79 -8.91 -8.03
C SER A 23 12.77 -7.90 -8.55
N PHE A 24 13.22 -6.89 -9.26
CA PHE A 24 12.37 -5.93 -9.97
C PHE A 24 11.54 -6.64 -11.05
N LEU A 25 12.18 -7.42 -11.90
CA LEU A 25 11.53 -8.17 -12.98
C LEU A 25 10.50 -9.17 -12.45
N VAL A 26 10.82 -9.92 -11.38
CA VAL A 26 9.92 -10.89 -10.75
C VAL A 26 8.68 -10.21 -10.17
N SER A 27 8.82 -9.05 -9.53
CA SER A 27 7.67 -8.32 -8.95
C SER A 27 6.70 -7.85 -10.04
N HIS A 28 7.21 -7.28 -11.14
CA HIS A 28 6.37 -6.84 -12.26
C HIS A 28 5.74 -8.03 -13.01
N ALA A 29 6.50 -9.14 -13.18
CA ALA A 29 5.96 -10.36 -13.77
C ALA A 29 4.78 -10.92 -12.97
N THR A 30 4.84 -10.90 -11.63
CA THR A 30 3.75 -11.38 -10.76
C THR A 30 2.45 -10.60 -10.97
N VAL A 31 2.52 -9.25 -11.04
CA VAL A 31 1.33 -8.43 -11.30
C VAL A 31 0.72 -8.78 -12.65
N PHE A 32 1.55 -8.83 -13.70
CA PHE A 32 1.08 -9.12 -15.05
C PHE A 32 0.50 -10.54 -15.16
N GLN A 33 1.19 -11.55 -14.65
CA GLN A 33 0.74 -12.95 -14.70
C GLN A 33 -0.58 -13.14 -13.96
N LEU A 34 -0.71 -12.54 -12.78
CA LEU A 34 -1.95 -12.66 -12.00
C LEU A 34 -3.10 -11.89 -12.63
N ALA A 35 -2.85 -10.68 -13.12
CA ALA A 35 -3.88 -9.90 -13.84
C ALA A 35 -4.36 -10.66 -15.10
N LEU A 36 -3.43 -11.24 -15.86
CA LEU A 36 -3.78 -12.05 -17.04
C LEU A 36 -4.56 -13.30 -16.64
N LEU A 37 -4.15 -14.00 -15.60
CA LEU A 37 -4.83 -15.19 -15.11
C LEU A 37 -6.29 -14.87 -14.70
N ILE A 38 -6.50 -13.83 -13.90
CA ILE A 38 -7.83 -13.40 -13.47
C ILE A 38 -8.69 -12.97 -14.66
N PHE A 39 -8.13 -12.16 -15.55
CA PHE A 39 -8.83 -11.76 -16.79
C PHE A 39 -9.29 -12.97 -17.62
N VAL A 40 -8.40 -13.93 -17.85
CA VAL A 40 -8.73 -15.14 -18.62
C VAL A 40 -9.78 -15.99 -17.92
N LEU A 41 -9.67 -16.21 -16.61
CA LEU A 41 -10.63 -16.95 -15.82
C LEU A 41 -12.01 -16.26 -15.82
N ASP A 42 -12.04 -14.95 -15.65
CA ASP A 42 -13.28 -14.16 -15.67
C ASP A 42 -13.97 -14.26 -17.04
N GLN A 43 -13.26 -13.98 -18.12
CA GLN A 43 -13.83 -14.02 -19.46
C GLN A 43 -14.23 -15.44 -19.88
N PHE A 44 -13.44 -16.45 -19.50
CA PHE A 44 -13.79 -17.84 -19.79
C PHE A 44 -15.06 -18.28 -19.04
N THR A 45 -15.17 -18.00 -17.75
CA THR A 45 -16.36 -18.34 -16.97
C THR A 45 -17.60 -17.61 -17.46
N LYS A 46 -17.50 -16.33 -17.80
CA LYS A 46 -18.57 -15.54 -18.40
C LYS A 46 -19.00 -16.10 -19.75
N TYR A 47 -18.04 -16.52 -20.58
CA TYR A 47 -18.32 -17.18 -21.85
C TYR A 47 -19.09 -18.47 -21.64
N VAL A 48 -18.63 -19.35 -20.75
CA VAL A 48 -19.31 -20.62 -20.44
C VAL A 48 -20.75 -20.37 -19.96
N VAL A 49 -20.96 -19.39 -19.08
CA VAL A 49 -22.30 -19.06 -18.57
C VAL A 49 -23.21 -18.57 -19.67
N ARG A 50 -22.74 -17.67 -20.56
CA ARG A 50 -23.52 -17.17 -21.68
C ARG A 50 -23.96 -18.26 -22.68
N GLU A 51 -23.08 -19.26 -22.90
CA GLU A 51 -23.38 -20.38 -23.81
C GLU A 51 -24.25 -21.48 -23.18
N SER A 52 -24.08 -21.68 -21.83
CA SER A 52 -24.72 -22.83 -21.16
C SER A 52 -26.04 -22.50 -20.47
N LEU A 53 -26.26 -21.25 -20.08
CA LEU A 53 -27.44 -20.84 -19.33
C LEU A 53 -28.24 -19.76 -20.06
N PRO A 54 -29.55 -19.96 -20.31
CA PRO A 54 -30.39 -18.89 -20.81
C PRO A 54 -30.41 -17.67 -19.91
N TYR A 55 -30.60 -16.50 -20.50
CA TYR A 55 -30.69 -15.25 -19.71
C TYR A 55 -31.81 -15.32 -18.67
N ARG A 56 -31.53 -14.90 -17.46
CA ARG A 56 -32.38 -14.99 -16.25
C ARG A 56 -32.68 -16.41 -15.73
N TYR A 57 -31.97 -17.40 -16.23
CA TYR A 57 -32.09 -18.77 -15.71
C TYR A 57 -31.08 -18.98 -14.58
N SER A 58 -31.51 -19.79 -13.58
CA SER A 58 -30.67 -20.19 -12.42
C SER A 58 -30.50 -21.69 -12.36
N PHE A 59 -29.30 -22.17 -12.10
CA PHE A 59 -29.01 -23.60 -11.90
C PHE A 59 -28.16 -23.78 -10.63
N PRO A 60 -28.58 -24.61 -9.67
CA PRO A 60 -29.91 -25.27 -9.56
C PRO A 60 -31.02 -24.22 -9.37
N ASP A 61 -32.27 -24.58 -9.64
CA ASP A 61 -33.43 -23.68 -9.53
C ASP A 61 -33.66 -23.21 -8.09
N GLN A 62 -33.29 -24.02 -7.09
CA GLN A 62 -33.42 -23.77 -5.66
C GLN A 62 -32.11 -24.02 -4.94
N GLY A 63 -31.85 -23.25 -3.89
CA GLY A 63 -30.64 -23.39 -3.09
C GLY A 63 -30.03 -22.03 -2.70
N PHE A 64 -29.11 -22.05 -1.76
CA PHE A 64 -28.38 -20.85 -1.34
C PHE A 64 -27.31 -20.43 -2.36
N PHE A 65 -26.66 -21.38 -3.00
CA PHE A 65 -25.66 -21.16 -4.04
C PHE A 65 -26.18 -21.60 -5.39
N ARG A 66 -26.20 -20.67 -6.36
CA ARG A 66 -26.71 -20.89 -7.71
C ARG A 66 -25.81 -20.23 -8.74
N PHE A 67 -25.88 -20.73 -9.97
CA PHE A 67 -25.36 -20.02 -11.14
C PHE A 67 -26.53 -19.36 -11.86
N THR A 68 -26.59 -18.03 -11.84
CA THR A 68 -27.71 -17.25 -12.41
C THR A 68 -27.18 -16.35 -13.51
N HIS A 69 -27.58 -16.57 -14.75
CA HIS A 69 -27.15 -15.70 -15.85
C HIS A 69 -27.91 -14.37 -15.82
N THR A 70 -27.18 -13.29 -15.44
CA THR A 70 -27.78 -11.94 -15.44
C THR A 70 -26.85 -10.91 -16.08
N HIS A 71 -27.46 -9.82 -16.55
CA HIS A 71 -26.77 -8.69 -17.16
C HIS A 71 -26.77 -7.51 -16.18
N ASN A 72 -25.60 -7.07 -15.78
CA ASN A 72 -25.42 -5.94 -14.89
C ASN A 72 -25.08 -4.68 -15.73
N THR A 73 -26.06 -3.81 -15.89
CA THR A 73 -25.92 -2.52 -16.61
C THR A 73 -25.55 -1.37 -15.67
N GLY A 74 -25.39 -1.66 -14.37
CA GLY A 74 -25.11 -0.67 -13.34
C GLY A 74 -23.88 -1.03 -12.49
N SER A 75 -23.83 -0.43 -11.31
CA SER A 75 -22.93 -0.85 -10.24
C SER A 75 -23.67 -1.76 -9.25
N ALA A 76 -22.95 -2.23 -8.20
CA ALA A 76 -23.54 -3.00 -7.12
C ALA A 76 -24.79 -2.29 -6.55
N PHE A 77 -25.82 -3.06 -6.20
CA PHE A 77 -27.12 -2.58 -5.66
C PHE A 77 -27.95 -1.72 -6.61
N GLY A 78 -27.71 -1.77 -7.94
CA GLY A 78 -28.54 -1.08 -8.93
C GLY A 78 -28.30 0.43 -9.03
N ILE A 79 -27.22 0.93 -8.43
CA ILE A 79 -26.81 2.32 -8.59
C ILE A 79 -26.31 2.52 -10.03
N LEU A 80 -26.70 3.63 -10.69
CA LEU A 80 -26.33 3.94 -12.08
C LEU A 80 -26.81 2.89 -13.11
N GLN A 81 -27.98 2.27 -12.92
CA GLN A 81 -28.55 1.37 -13.91
C GLN A 81 -28.71 2.05 -15.28
N GLY A 82 -28.30 1.36 -16.35
CA GLY A 82 -28.33 1.88 -17.72
C GLY A 82 -27.24 2.91 -18.04
N GLN A 83 -26.41 3.31 -17.07
CA GLN A 83 -25.32 4.28 -17.28
C GLN A 83 -23.97 3.56 -17.41
N ASN A 84 -23.78 2.88 -18.53
CA ASN A 84 -22.54 2.15 -18.81
C ASN A 84 -21.31 3.08 -18.91
N PHE A 85 -21.49 4.27 -19.48
CA PHE A 85 -20.40 5.22 -19.77
C PHE A 85 -19.66 5.70 -18.51
N PRO A 86 -20.31 6.21 -17.46
CA PRO A 86 -19.63 6.56 -16.21
C PRO A 86 -18.85 5.40 -15.58
N LEU A 87 -19.37 4.17 -15.69
CA LEU A 87 -18.72 2.99 -15.12
C LEU A 87 -17.42 2.61 -15.85
N ILE A 88 -17.36 2.86 -17.17
CA ILE A 88 -16.11 2.73 -17.93
C ILE A 88 -15.06 3.70 -17.42
N PHE A 89 -15.41 4.99 -17.23
CA PHE A 89 -14.47 5.98 -16.71
C PHE A 89 -14.00 5.63 -15.28
N VAL A 90 -14.89 5.20 -14.40
CA VAL A 90 -14.53 4.77 -13.03
C VAL A 90 -13.55 3.60 -13.09
N ALA A 91 -13.77 2.61 -13.97
CA ALA A 91 -12.86 1.48 -14.13
C ALA A 91 -11.47 1.93 -14.62
N ILE A 92 -11.41 2.82 -15.61
CA ILE A 92 -10.14 3.36 -16.14
C ILE A 92 -9.40 4.14 -15.04
N ILE A 93 -10.11 5.04 -14.34
CA ILE A 93 -9.50 5.82 -13.23
C ILE A 93 -8.99 4.88 -12.14
N GLY A 94 -9.77 3.86 -11.76
CA GLY A 94 -9.37 2.86 -10.78
C GLY A 94 -8.08 2.13 -11.18
N ILE A 95 -7.98 1.68 -12.43
CA ILE A 95 -6.77 1.05 -12.96
C ILE A 95 -5.58 2.02 -12.91
N MET A 96 -5.76 3.29 -13.30
CA MET A 96 -4.69 4.30 -13.23
C MET A 96 -4.23 4.53 -11.79
N VAL A 97 -5.14 4.65 -10.83
CA VAL A 97 -4.80 4.80 -9.41
C VAL A 97 -4.00 3.61 -8.90
N LEU A 98 -4.40 2.38 -9.25
CA LEU A 98 -3.67 1.16 -8.86
C LEU A 98 -2.25 1.14 -9.46
N LEU A 99 -2.08 1.56 -10.70
CA LEU A 99 -0.78 1.67 -11.35
C LEU A 99 0.10 2.74 -10.70
N ILE A 100 -0.49 3.89 -10.30
CA ILE A 100 0.23 4.94 -9.58
C ILE A 100 0.67 4.42 -8.20
N ILE A 101 -0.23 3.81 -7.42
CA ILE A 101 0.12 3.21 -6.12
C ILE A 101 1.27 2.21 -6.29
N TYR A 102 1.22 1.36 -7.30
CA TYR A 102 2.27 0.39 -7.55
C TYR A 102 3.60 1.04 -7.95
N SER A 103 3.57 2.06 -8.81
CA SER A 103 4.77 2.76 -9.31
C SER A 103 5.46 3.62 -8.26
N THR A 104 4.70 4.18 -7.32
CA THR A 104 5.25 5.02 -6.23
C THR A 104 5.90 4.22 -5.11
N HIS A 105 5.68 2.89 -5.05
CA HIS A 105 6.33 2.04 -4.07
C HIS A 105 7.75 1.65 -4.56
N PRO A 106 8.81 2.11 -3.89
CA PRO A 106 10.19 1.87 -4.34
C PRO A 106 10.61 0.39 -4.29
N LYS A 107 9.92 -0.39 -3.46
CA LYS A 107 10.13 -1.85 -3.31
C LYS A 107 8.79 -2.54 -3.09
N PRO A 108 8.00 -2.78 -4.14
CA PRO A 108 6.75 -3.49 -3.98
C PRO A 108 7.02 -4.90 -3.45
N ASN A 109 6.38 -5.24 -2.32
CA ASN A 109 6.46 -6.57 -1.78
C ASN A 109 5.53 -7.52 -2.57
N LYS A 110 5.70 -8.85 -2.41
CA LYS A 110 4.91 -9.86 -3.12
C LYS A 110 3.40 -9.68 -2.88
N TRP A 111 2.99 -9.33 -1.67
CA TRP A 111 1.59 -9.16 -1.32
C TRP A 111 0.96 -7.94 -1.98
N LEU A 112 1.71 -6.84 -2.11
CA LEU A 112 1.27 -5.68 -2.87
C LEU A 112 1.10 -6.03 -4.36
N SER A 113 2.05 -6.76 -4.94
CA SER A 113 1.95 -7.23 -6.32
C SER A 113 0.74 -8.14 -6.53
N VAL A 114 0.45 -9.04 -5.59
CA VAL A 114 -0.74 -9.91 -5.63
C VAL A 114 -2.02 -9.07 -5.56
N SER A 115 -2.12 -8.15 -4.60
CA SER A 115 -3.28 -7.27 -4.43
C SER A 115 -3.57 -6.47 -5.70
N ILE A 116 -2.56 -5.82 -6.26
CA ILE A 116 -2.68 -5.00 -7.47
C ILE A 116 -3.03 -5.87 -8.69
N GLY A 117 -2.39 -7.03 -8.84
CA GLY A 117 -2.67 -7.97 -9.94
C GLY A 117 -4.12 -8.46 -9.94
N LEU A 118 -4.67 -8.84 -8.78
CA LEU A 118 -6.07 -9.23 -8.62
C LEU A 118 -7.03 -8.13 -9.04
N GLN A 119 -6.81 -6.91 -8.57
CA GLN A 119 -7.68 -5.77 -8.85
C GLN A 119 -7.60 -5.33 -10.32
N ILE A 120 -6.41 -5.25 -10.90
CA ILE A 120 -6.25 -4.89 -12.32
C ILE A 120 -6.89 -5.94 -13.23
N GLY A 121 -6.66 -7.24 -12.97
CA GLY A 121 -7.25 -8.32 -13.76
C GLY A 121 -8.77 -8.29 -13.75
N GLY A 122 -9.39 -8.13 -12.59
CA GLY A 122 -10.83 -7.99 -12.45
C GLY A 122 -11.39 -6.72 -13.08
N ALA A 123 -10.72 -5.58 -12.85
CA ALA A 123 -11.15 -4.31 -13.45
C ALA A 123 -11.12 -4.36 -14.97
N ILE A 124 -10.09 -4.95 -15.59
CA ILE A 124 -9.98 -5.15 -17.04
C ILE A 124 -11.07 -6.11 -17.52
N GLY A 125 -11.37 -7.20 -16.78
CA GLY A 125 -12.45 -8.14 -17.14
C GLY A 125 -13.80 -7.47 -17.24
N ASN A 126 -14.20 -6.72 -16.23
CA ASN A 126 -15.46 -5.98 -16.24
C ASN A 126 -15.47 -4.80 -17.23
N LEU A 127 -14.33 -4.17 -17.47
CA LEU A 127 -14.19 -3.12 -18.49
C LEU A 127 -14.37 -3.68 -19.90
N CYS A 128 -13.77 -4.85 -20.18
CA CYS A 128 -13.88 -5.54 -21.47
C CYS A 128 -15.35 -5.85 -21.80
N ASP A 129 -16.10 -6.39 -20.85
CA ASP A 129 -17.53 -6.65 -21.02
C ASP A 129 -18.32 -5.36 -21.35
N ARG A 130 -18.08 -4.27 -20.60
CA ARG A 130 -18.74 -2.98 -20.82
C ARG A 130 -18.44 -2.37 -22.18
N LEU A 131 -17.21 -2.49 -22.64
CA LEU A 131 -16.83 -1.97 -23.96
C LEU A 131 -17.38 -2.81 -25.09
N HIS A 132 -17.51 -4.13 -24.91
CA HIS A 132 -17.92 -5.03 -25.98
C HIS A 132 -19.44 -5.21 -26.06
N GLN A 133 -20.12 -5.37 -24.91
CA GLN A 133 -21.53 -5.73 -24.83
C GLN A 133 -22.41 -4.60 -24.26
N GLY A 134 -21.82 -3.62 -23.57
CA GLY A 134 -22.56 -2.57 -22.88
C GLY A 134 -23.05 -2.94 -21.46
N TRP A 135 -22.80 -4.17 -21.02
CA TRP A 135 -23.14 -4.67 -19.68
C TRP A 135 -22.07 -5.65 -19.20
N VAL A 136 -22.11 -6.01 -17.92
CA VAL A 136 -21.27 -7.06 -17.34
C VAL A 136 -22.11 -8.31 -17.16
N THR A 137 -21.55 -9.49 -17.49
CA THR A 137 -22.17 -10.78 -17.20
C THR A 137 -21.88 -11.18 -15.78
N ASP A 138 -22.92 -11.31 -14.93
CA ASP A 138 -22.83 -11.79 -13.55
C ASP A 138 -23.51 -13.15 -13.45
N PHE A 139 -22.97 -14.04 -12.57
CA PHE A 139 -23.45 -15.42 -12.51
C PHE A 139 -23.31 -16.12 -11.15
N LEU A 140 -22.54 -15.60 -10.20
CA LEU A 140 -22.41 -16.15 -8.85
C LEU A 140 -23.55 -15.59 -7.99
N ASP A 141 -24.52 -16.44 -7.67
CA ASP A 141 -25.70 -16.09 -6.89
C ASP A 141 -25.62 -16.80 -5.52
N VAL A 142 -25.55 -16.04 -4.45
CA VAL A 142 -25.47 -16.51 -3.06
C VAL A 142 -26.68 -16.00 -2.25
N GLY A 143 -27.86 -16.14 -2.79
CA GLY A 143 -29.14 -15.84 -2.13
C GLY A 143 -29.40 -14.35 -1.95
N PRO A 144 -29.27 -13.75 -0.75
CA PRO A 144 -29.66 -12.36 -0.50
C PRO A 144 -28.67 -11.32 -1.05
N TRP A 145 -27.52 -11.75 -1.54
CA TRP A 145 -26.50 -10.87 -2.11
C TRP A 145 -26.73 -10.65 -3.60
N PRO A 146 -26.41 -9.46 -4.13
CA PRO A 146 -26.43 -9.26 -5.58
C PRO A 146 -25.56 -10.27 -6.30
N VAL A 147 -26.03 -10.76 -7.46
CA VAL A 147 -25.27 -11.67 -8.30
C VAL A 147 -23.98 -10.98 -8.76
N PHE A 148 -22.85 -11.68 -8.74
CA PHE A 148 -21.53 -11.15 -9.07
C PHE A 148 -20.73 -12.15 -9.94
N ASN A 149 -19.48 -11.83 -10.26
CA ASN A 149 -18.60 -12.63 -11.11
C ASN A 149 -17.20 -12.81 -10.52
N ILE A 150 -16.29 -13.46 -11.26
CA ILE A 150 -14.89 -13.67 -10.84
C ILE A 150 -14.13 -12.34 -10.74
N ALA A 151 -14.37 -11.40 -11.66
CA ALA A 151 -13.74 -10.08 -11.63
C ALA A 151 -14.07 -9.33 -10.34
N ASP A 152 -15.34 -9.30 -9.94
CA ASP A 152 -15.79 -8.63 -8.71
C ASP A 152 -15.16 -9.28 -7.47
N SER A 153 -15.14 -10.61 -7.42
CA SER A 153 -14.49 -11.36 -6.34
C SER A 153 -13.00 -11.00 -6.23
N SER A 154 -12.30 -10.94 -7.34
CA SER A 154 -10.87 -10.62 -7.36
C SER A 154 -10.58 -9.18 -6.93
N ILE A 155 -11.42 -8.23 -7.36
CA ILE A 155 -11.32 -6.82 -6.92
C ILE A 155 -11.51 -6.71 -5.41
N VAL A 156 -12.54 -7.36 -4.86
CA VAL A 156 -12.83 -7.32 -3.41
C VAL A 156 -11.70 -7.96 -2.60
N VAL A 157 -11.23 -9.14 -2.98
CA VAL A 157 -10.11 -9.81 -2.30
C VAL A 157 -8.83 -8.98 -2.39
N GLY A 158 -8.54 -8.43 -3.57
CA GLY A 158 -7.40 -7.54 -3.77
C GLY A 158 -7.49 -6.28 -2.91
N LEU A 159 -8.67 -5.67 -2.81
CA LEU A 159 -8.89 -4.47 -1.99
C LEU A 159 -8.71 -4.76 -0.49
N ILE A 160 -9.28 -5.86 0.00
CA ILE A 160 -9.10 -6.30 1.40
C ILE A 160 -7.60 -6.47 1.71
N LEU A 161 -6.87 -7.13 0.81
CA LEU A 161 -5.43 -7.34 0.97
C LEU A 161 -4.67 -6.00 0.96
N LEU A 162 -5.06 -5.06 0.09
CA LEU A 162 -4.45 -3.73 0.03
C LEU A 162 -4.67 -2.94 1.33
N CYS A 163 -5.91 -2.91 1.82
CA CYS A 163 -6.26 -2.26 3.08
C CYS A 163 -5.48 -2.86 4.26
N TRP A 164 -5.39 -4.19 4.31
CA TRP A 164 -4.64 -4.89 5.35
C TRP A 164 -3.14 -4.52 5.34
N LEU A 165 -2.54 -4.43 4.15
CA LEU A 165 -1.15 -4.01 4.00
C LEU A 165 -0.92 -2.57 4.49
N PHE A 166 -1.82 -1.63 4.14
CA PHE A 166 -1.72 -0.25 4.62
C PHE A 166 -1.91 -0.14 6.14
N MET A 167 -2.86 -0.87 6.72
CA MET A 167 -3.04 -0.90 8.17
C MET A 167 -1.82 -1.44 8.92
N ARG A 168 -1.13 -2.44 8.35
CA ARG A 168 0.13 -2.95 8.92
C ARG A 168 1.32 -2.01 8.76
N ALA A 169 1.35 -1.22 7.69
CA ALA A 169 2.43 -0.26 7.45
C ALA A 169 2.32 0.99 8.36
N SER A 170 1.15 1.26 8.93
CA SER A 170 0.84 2.48 9.69
C SER A 170 1.42 2.59 11.11
N PRO A 171 1.91 1.54 11.83
CA PRO A 171 2.43 1.73 13.18
C PRO A 171 3.72 2.55 13.28
N ASN A 172 4.46 2.71 12.19
CA ASN A 172 5.80 3.34 12.23
C ASN A 172 5.81 4.83 11.82
N LEU A 173 4.66 5.43 11.51
CA LEU A 173 4.59 6.85 11.13
C LEU A 173 4.40 7.80 12.34
N ILE A 174 4.21 7.26 13.56
CA ILE A 174 4.01 8.08 14.78
C ILE A 174 5.29 8.13 15.63
N GLU A 175 6.33 7.36 15.31
CA GLU A 175 7.58 7.33 16.06
C GLU A 175 8.82 7.65 15.21
N GLU A 176 8.68 8.56 14.26
CA GLU A 176 9.82 9.35 13.84
C GLU A 176 9.99 10.45 14.91
N LYS A 177 10.52 10.06 16.09
CA LYS A 177 11.22 10.97 16.96
C LYS A 177 12.24 11.65 16.06
N THR A 178 12.00 12.89 15.69
CA THR A 178 13.06 13.79 15.26
C THR A 178 14.22 13.56 16.23
N PRO A 179 15.39 13.11 15.76
CA PRO A 179 16.56 13.10 16.64
C PRO A 179 16.66 14.53 17.18
N PRO A 180 16.92 14.72 18.47
CA PRO A 180 17.10 16.06 19.01
C PRO A 180 18.10 16.76 18.10
N ASP A 181 17.73 17.94 17.63
CA ASP A 181 18.56 18.72 16.71
C ASP A 181 19.93 18.83 17.40
N GLN A 182 21.00 18.43 16.72
CA GLN A 182 22.36 18.50 17.27
C GLN A 182 22.65 19.91 17.79
N HIS A 183 21.95 20.90 17.27
CA HIS A 183 22.02 22.28 17.71
C HIS A 183 21.47 22.48 19.14
N ASP A 184 20.41 21.75 19.53
CA ASP A 184 19.85 21.82 20.88
C ASP A 184 20.74 21.09 21.91
N GLU A 185 21.41 19.99 21.54
CA GLU A 185 22.40 19.33 22.39
C GLU A 185 23.67 20.18 22.57
N ASP A 186 24.10 20.86 21.51
CA ASP A 186 25.27 21.74 21.57
C ASP A 186 24.96 23.02 22.40
N ILE A 187 23.75 23.57 22.33
CA ILE A 187 23.31 24.70 23.17
C ILE A 187 23.19 24.24 24.64
N PHE A 188 22.63 23.03 24.90
CA PHE A 188 22.50 22.51 26.24
C PHE A 188 23.87 22.19 26.86
N ARG A 189 24.81 21.65 26.06
CA ARG A 189 26.20 21.40 26.49
C ARG A 189 26.99 22.67 26.74
N SER A 190 26.83 23.69 25.88
CA SER A 190 27.50 24.98 26.07
C SER A 190 26.97 25.76 27.28
N ALA A 191 25.68 25.57 27.62
CA ALA A 191 25.09 26.15 28.83
C ALA A 191 25.55 25.45 30.15
N GLN A 192 26.21 24.29 30.07
CA GLN A 192 26.73 23.55 31.20
C GLN A 192 28.24 23.79 31.47
N GLN A 193 28.92 24.56 30.62
CA GLN A 193 30.32 24.91 30.80
C GLN A 193 30.49 26.27 31.50
N CYS A 194 31.29 26.28 32.55
CA CYS A 194 31.64 27.51 33.28
C CYS A 194 32.51 28.41 32.35
N THR A 195 32.08 29.65 32.12
CA THR A 195 32.78 30.63 31.27
C THR A 195 34.15 31.09 31.83
N MET A 196 34.47 30.77 33.07
CA MET A 196 35.71 31.21 33.70
C MET A 196 36.79 30.11 33.80
N CYS A 197 36.40 28.84 33.91
CA CYS A 197 37.38 27.76 34.12
C CYS A 197 37.22 26.57 33.18
N ASP A 198 36.27 26.62 32.21
CA ASP A 198 36.02 25.58 31.20
C ASP A 198 35.72 24.18 31.76
N THR A 199 35.25 24.11 33.00
CA THR A 199 34.85 22.86 33.67
C THR A 199 33.36 22.66 33.65
N ASP A 200 32.91 21.39 33.69
CA ASP A 200 31.48 21.03 33.66
C ASP A 200 30.76 21.56 34.91
N MET A 201 29.67 22.30 34.71
CA MET A 201 28.82 22.82 35.79
C MET A 201 27.80 21.78 36.25
N ILE A 202 27.74 21.54 37.56
CA ILE A 202 26.57 20.85 38.13
C ILE A 202 25.49 21.90 38.38
N VAL A 203 24.48 21.94 37.52
CA VAL A 203 23.35 22.85 37.65
C VAL A 203 22.49 22.40 38.83
N THR A 204 22.60 23.15 39.96
CA THR A 204 21.64 23.06 41.05
C THR A 204 20.71 24.27 41.01
N ALA A 205 19.47 24.13 41.44
CA ALA A 205 18.37 25.11 41.26
C ALA A 205 18.64 26.51 41.87
N GLU A 206 19.77 26.75 42.54
CA GLU A 206 20.07 28.02 43.27
C GLU A 206 21.35 28.75 42.83
N SER A 207 22.25 28.17 42.02
CA SER A 207 23.42 28.91 41.56
C SER A 207 24.05 28.31 40.28
N SER A 208 24.42 29.19 39.36
CA SER A 208 25.10 28.88 38.09
C SER A 208 26.63 28.99 38.16
N ILE A 209 27.22 28.80 39.31
CA ILE A 209 28.68 28.93 39.54
C ILE A 209 29.25 27.54 39.79
N CYS A 210 30.33 27.18 39.08
CA CYS A 210 30.99 25.89 39.31
C CYS A 210 31.67 25.85 40.71
N ASN A 211 31.74 24.64 41.27
CA ASN A 211 32.33 24.46 42.64
C ASN A 211 33.78 24.90 42.72
N GLU A 212 34.53 24.89 41.61
CA GLU A 212 35.95 25.25 41.56
C GLU A 212 36.13 26.78 41.67
N CYS A 213 35.36 27.58 40.95
CA CYS A 213 35.35 29.04 41.08
C CYS A 213 34.83 29.50 42.45
N ARG A 214 33.90 28.73 43.06
CA ARG A 214 33.38 29.01 44.41
C ARG A 214 34.42 28.80 45.52
N SER A 215 35.34 27.84 45.33
CA SER A 215 36.38 27.55 46.31
C SER A 215 37.55 28.54 46.31
N GLN A 216 37.76 29.27 45.22
CA GLN A 216 38.87 30.23 45.05
C GLN A 216 38.52 31.67 45.47
N GLY A 217 37.24 31.95 45.75
CA GLY A 217 36.84 33.24 46.36
C GLY A 217 37.00 34.46 45.45
N GLU A 218 37.13 34.24 44.12
CA GLU A 218 37.15 35.33 43.14
C GLU A 218 35.72 35.68 42.72
N TRP A 219 35.23 36.77 43.35
CA TRP A 219 33.95 37.40 43.05
C TRP A 219 34.17 38.75 42.40
#